data_d44d0b53dada931ed00696cd8c670a25
#
_entry.id   d44d0b53dada931ed00696cd8c670a25
#
_cell.length_a   1.000
_cell.length_b   1.000
_cell.length_c   1.000
_cell.angle_alpha   90.00
_cell.angle_beta   90.00
_cell.angle_gamma   90.00
#
_symmetry.space_group_name_H-M   'P 1'
#
loop_
_entity.id
_entity.type
_entity.pdbx_description
1 polymer ?
#
loop_
_entity_poly.entity_id
_entity_poly.type
_entity_poly.pdbx_seq_one_letter_code
_entity_poly.pdbx_strand_id
1 'polypeptide(L)'
;MARYDVLVVGGGTGNNVAAAAADAGLDTALIEKGPLGGTCLNRGCNPSKMVIQAATAANHVREAERFHVEAAFGGVDFAAVIDDVEATLSPIAEGMAARYREKDHLTLYSDEAVFVDERTVEIGGERVSADRVVVAAGSRPLVPPIEGLDEVDYLTSTDALSR
;
A
#
# COMPACT_ATOMS: atom_id res chain seq x y z
N MET A 1 20.99 -14.54 -14.89
CA MET A 1 21.00 -13.24 -14.20
C MET A 1 20.40 -12.22 -15.14
N ALA A 2 19.24 -11.71 -14.83
CA ALA A 2 18.60 -10.66 -15.61
C ALA A 2 19.29 -9.30 -15.33
N ARG A 3 19.34 -8.43 -16.35
CA ARG A 3 19.94 -7.10 -16.24
C ARG A 3 19.00 -6.06 -16.83
N TYR A 4 18.85 -4.94 -16.14
CA TYR A 4 17.98 -3.82 -16.47
C TYR A 4 18.78 -2.50 -16.50
N ASP A 5 18.22 -1.47 -17.10
CA ASP A 5 18.77 -0.12 -16.99
C ASP A 5 18.42 0.48 -15.61
N VAL A 6 17.21 0.20 -15.14
CA VAL A 6 16.69 0.72 -13.86
C VAL A 6 16.04 -0.40 -13.06
N LEU A 7 16.34 -0.45 -11.78
CA LEU A 7 15.69 -1.33 -10.82
C LEU A 7 15.08 -0.48 -9.71
N VAL A 8 13.78 -0.66 -9.47
CA VAL A 8 13.03 0.09 -8.46
C VAL A 8 12.53 -0.89 -7.40
N VAL A 9 12.95 -0.69 -6.16
CA VAL A 9 12.49 -1.49 -5.01
C VAL A 9 11.41 -0.72 -4.26
N GLY A 10 10.19 -1.23 -4.33
CA GLY A 10 9.00 -0.66 -3.69
C GLY A 10 7.99 -0.08 -4.67
N GLY A 11 6.77 -0.63 -4.63
CA GLY A 11 5.64 -0.31 -5.51
C GLY A 11 4.68 0.77 -4.95
N GLY A 12 5.16 1.63 -4.05
CA GLY A 12 4.48 2.83 -3.60
C GLY A 12 4.80 4.01 -4.52
N THR A 13 5.53 5.01 -4.04
CA THR A 13 6.00 6.14 -4.87
C THR A 13 6.98 5.69 -5.97
N GLY A 14 7.65 4.56 -5.79
CA GLY A 14 8.52 3.94 -6.80
C GLY A 14 7.81 3.62 -8.11
N ASN A 15 6.49 3.37 -8.08
CA ASN A 15 5.68 3.18 -9.28
C ASN A 15 5.86 4.29 -10.32
N ASN A 16 5.90 5.54 -9.87
CA ASN A 16 6.02 6.68 -10.78
C ASN A 16 7.40 6.70 -11.46
N VAL A 17 8.45 6.31 -10.72
CA VAL A 17 9.81 6.23 -11.26
C VAL A 17 9.90 5.09 -12.27
N ALA A 18 9.37 3.91 -11.92
CA ALA A 18 9.39 2.75 -12.81
C ALA A 18 8.60 3.01 -14.10
N ALA A 19 7.41 3.62 -13.97
CA ALA A 19 6.60 3.97 -15.13
C ALA A 19 7.31 4.99 -16.03
N ALA A 20 7.88 6.05 -15.46
CA ALA A 20 8.58 7.08 -16.23
C ALA A 20 9.84 6.53 -16.92
N ALA A 21 10.59 5.63 -16.27
CA ALA A 21 11.75 4.98 -16.87
C ALA A 21 11.34 4.10 -18.05
N ALA A 22 10.31 3.28 -17.89
CA ALA A 22 9.76 2.44 -18.95
C ALA A 22 9.20 3.26 -20.12
N ASP A 23 8.48 4.37 -19.84
CA ASP A 23 7.98 5.29 -20.87
C ASP A 23 9.12 5.98 -21.64
N ALA A 24 10.29 6.13 -21.04
CA ALA A 24 11.51 6.61 -21.70
C ALA A 24 12.24 5.52 -22.50
N GLY A 25 11.70 4.28 -22.56
CA GLY A 25 12.29 3.16 -23.29
C GLY A 25 13.43 2.47 -22.55
N LEU A 26 13.57 2.68 -21.23
CA LEU A 26 14.56 1.99 -20.40
C LEU A 26 14.00 0.66 -19.88
N ASP A 27 14.76 -0.41 -20.05
CA ASP A 27 14.39 -1.70 -19.48
C ASP A 27 14.41 -1.62 -17.95
N THR A 28 13.23 -1.74 -17.37
CA THR A 28 12.98 -1.42 -15.95
C THR A 28 12.44 -2.63 -15.19
N ALA A 29 13.01 -2.94 -14.04
CA ALA A 29 12.45 -3.86 -13.07
C ALA A 29 11.79 -3.09 -11.94
N LEU A 30 10.52 -3.40 -11.65
CA LEU A 30 9.81 -2.94 -10.46
C LEU A 30 9.58 -4.13 -9.52
N ILE A 31 9.98 -3.99 -8.27
CA ILE A 31 9.87 -5.04 -7.27
C ILE A 31 8.94 -4.58 -6.16
N GLU A 32 7.89 -5.34 -5.90
CA GLU A 32 6.96 -5.09 -4.79
C GLU A 32 6.47 -6.42 -4.23
N LYS A 33 6.68 -6.65 -2.95
CA LYS A 33 6.30 -7.89 -2.27
C LYS A 33 4.83 -7.95 -1.84
N GLY A 34 4.16 -6.81 -1.85
CA GLY A 34 2.75 -6.67 -1.48
C GLY A 34 1.91 -6.10 -2.62
N PRO A 35 0.70 -5.65 -2.32
CA PRO A 35 -0.14 -4.95 -3.29
C PRO A 35 0.50 -3.65 -3.75
N LEU A 36 0.43 -3.36 -5.06
CA LEU A 36 0.89 -2.09 -5.62
C LEU A 36 0.09 -0.90 -5.06
N GLY A 37 0.69 0.30 -5.09
CA GLY A 37 0.07 1.53 -4.59
C GLY A 37 0.59 1.97 -3.21
N GLY A 38 1.38 1.11 -2.56
CA GLY A 38 2.07 1.42 -1.30
C GLY A 38 1.13 1.75 -0.14
N THR A 39 1.65 2.44 0.85
CA THR A 39 0.91 2.78 2.09
C THR A 39 -0.35 3.58 1.80
N CYS A 40 -0.30 4.57 0.91
CA CYS A 40 -1.43 5.46 0.66
C CYS A 40 -2.68 4.70 0.17
N LEU A 41 -2.53 3.83 -0.81
CA LEU A 41 -3.64 3.05 -1.35
C LEU A 41 -4.10 1.96 -0.37
N ASN A 42 -3.16 1.22 0.19
CA ASN A 42 -3.49 -0.05 0.85
C ASN A 42 -3.67 0.06 2.38
N ARG A 43 -2.98 1.02 3.05
CA ARG A 43 -2.90 1.08 4.52
C ARG A 43 -2.85 2.49 5.09
N GLY A 44 -3.23 3.51 4.33
CA GLY A 44 -3.09 4.91 4.72
C GLY A 44 -4.21 5.80 4.25
N CYS A 45 -3.95 6.66 3.26
CA CYS A 45 -4.82 7.75 2.85
C CYS A 45 -6.23 7.27 2.42
N ASN A 46 -6.29 6.25 1.58
CA ASN A 46 -7.57 5.80 1.02
C ASN A 46 -8.43 5.07 2.07
N PRO A 47 -7.92 4.02 2.76
CA PRO A 47 -8.73 3.34 3.76
C PRO A 47 -9.12 4.27 4.92
N SER A 48 -8.22 5.14 5.40
CA SER A 48 -8.55 6.06 6.48
C SER A 48 -9.65 7.04 6.10
N LYS A 49 -9.67 7.54 4.85
CA LYS A 49 -10.74 8.43 4.38
C LYS A 49 -12.09 7.74 4.29
N MET A 50 -12.13 6.47 3.89
CA MET A 50 -13.36 5.69 3.85
C MET A 50 -13.91 5.44 5.26
N VAL A 51 -13.04 5.07 6.22
CA VAL A 51 -13.43 4.93 7.64
C VAL A 51 -13.90 6.25 8.23
N ILE A 52 -13.22 7.36 7.94
CA ILE A 52 -13.63 8.70 8.38
C ILE A 52 -14.99 9.07 7.78
N GLN A 53 -15.29 8.69 6.53
CA GLN A 53 -16.59 8.94 5.92
C GLN A 53 -17.73 8.24 6.68
N ALA A 54 -17.55 6.99 7.08
CA ALA A 54 -18.50 6.27 7.91
C ALA A 54 -18.68 6.93 9.29
N ALA A 55 -17.57 7.34 9.92
CA ALA A 55 -17.61 8.08 11.19
C ALA A 55 -18.34 9.42 11.05
N THR A 56 -18.15 10.14 9.94
CA THR A 56 -18.83 11.39 9.63
C THR A 56 -20.33 11.18 9.49
N ALA A 57 -20.75 10.14 8.77
CA ALA A 57 -22.17 9.79 8.64
C ALA A 57 -22.80 9.47 10.00
N ALA A 58 -22.12 8.67 10.83
CA ALA A 58 -22.56 8.37 12.20
C ALA A 58 -22.70 9.63 13.08
N ASN A 59 -21.75 10.56 12.94
CA ASN A 59 -21.79 11.83 13.67
C ASN A 59 -22.95 12.73 13.21
N HIS A 60 -23.23 12.80 11.92
CA HIS A 60 -24.38 13.54 11.39
C HIS A 60 -25.71 13.04 11.98
N VAL A 61 -25.87 11.72 12.11
CA VAL A 61 -27.06 11.14 12.76
C VAL A 61 -27.14 11.53 14.24
N ARG A 62 -26.02 11.48 14.96
CA ARG A 62 -25.98 11.87 16.40
C ARG A 62 -26.26 13.35 16.62
N GLU A 63 -25.87 14.21 15.66
CA GLU A 63 -26.04 15.65 15.76
C GLU A 63 -27.27 16.17 15.03
N ALA A 64 -28.13 15.30 14.48
CA ALA A 64 -29.25 15.68 13.62
C ALA A 64 -30.23 16.63 14.30
N GLU A 65 -30.43 16.49 15.61
CA GLU A 65 -31.31 17.35 16.41
C GLU A 65 -30.90 18.83 16.35
N ARG A 66 -29.60 19.14 16.21
CA ARG A 66 -29.07 20.51 16.05
C ARG A 66 -29.61 21.20 14.79
N PHE A 67 -30.08 20.39 13.83
CA PHE A 67 -30.67 20.86 12.57
C PHE A 67 -32.16 20.67 12.52
N HIS A 68 -32.81 20.39 13.65
CA HIS A 68 -34.26 20.09 13.76
C HIS A 68 -34.69 18.86 12.95
N VAL A 69 -33.77 17.90 12.78
CA VAL A 69 -34.01 16.61 12.10
C VAL A 69 -34.11 15.52 13.16
N GLU A 70 -35.24 14.82 13.19
CA GLU A 70 -35.41 13.65 14.04
C GLU A 70 -34.65 12.46 13.42
N ALA A 71 -33.67 11.90 14.16
CA ALA A 71 -32.92 10.72 13.77
C ALA A 71 -32.56 9.87 14.98
N ALA A 72 -32.50 8.56 14.79
CA ALA A 72 -32.09 7.62 15.83
C ALA A 72 -30.75 6.94 15.42
N PHE A 73 -29.76 7.03 16.28
CA PHE A 73 -28.49 6.36 16.07
C PHE A 73 -28.54 4.91 16.61
N GLY A 74 -28.55 3.93 15.71
CA GLY A 74 -28.62 2.50 16.04
C GLY A 74 -27.24 1.83 16.21
N GLY A 75 -26.15 2.50 15.88
CA GLY A 75 -24.79 1.96 15.91
C GLY A 75 -24.08 2.03 14.58
N VAL A 76 -22.86 1.47 14.54
CA VAL A 76 -22.04 1.28 13.33
C VAL A 76 -21.60 -0.18 13.27
N ASP A 77 -21.85 -0.82 12.16
CA ASP A 77 -21.22 -2.12 11.86
C ASP A 77 -19.82 -1.84 11.29
N PHE A 78 -18.82 -1.84 12.18
CA PHE A 78 -17.46 -1.51 11.80
C PHE A 78 -16.83 -2.59 10.92
N ALA A 79 -17.23 -3.85 11.09
CA ALA A 79 -16.75 -4.95 10.25
C ALA A 79 -17.18 -4.72 8.79
N ALA A 80 -18.46 -4.39 8.56
CA ALA A 80 -18.94 -4.07 7.23
C ALA A 80 -18.23 -2.85 6.62
N VAL A 81 -17.86 -1.84 7.42
CA VAL A 81 -17.06 -0.69 6.93
C VAL A 81 -15.70 -1.14 6.44
N ILE A 82 -15.02 -2.04 7.16
CA ILE A 82 -13.71 -2.56 6.75
C ILE A 82 -13.83 -3.46 5.51
N ASP A 83 -14.85 -4.30 5.43
CA ASP A 83 -15.13 -5.13 4.25
C ASP A 83 -15.35 -4.28 2.99
N ASP A 84 -16.09 -3.19 3.10
CA ASP A 84 -16.29 -2.22 2.00
C ASP A 84 -14.99 -1.53 1.58
N VAL A 85 -14.12 -1.21 2.54
CA VAL A 85 -12.78 -0.66 2.26
C VAL A 85 -11.97 -1.65 1.44
N GLU A 86 -11.89 -2.91 1.86
CA GLU A 86 -11.14 -3.94 1.17
C GLU A 86 -11.71 -4.22 -0.22
N ALA A 87 -13.03 -4.40 -0.33
CA ALA A 87 -13.71 -4.63 -1.60
C ALA A 87 -13.53 -3.48 -2.61
N THR A 88 -13.35 -2.26 -2.12
CA THR A 88 -13.11 -1.09 -2.97
C THR A 88 -11.65 -0.96 -3.41
N LEU A 89 -10.70 -1.20 -2.51
CA LEU A 89 -9.30 -0.87 -2.76
C LEU A 89 -8.49 -2.02 -3.37
N SER A 90 -8.81 -3.28 -3.04
CA SER A 90 -8.09 -4.44 -3.59
C SER A 90 -8.14 -4.50 -5.12
N PRO A 91 -9.31 -4.32 -5.79
CA PRO A 91 -9.36 -4.32 -7.25
C PRO A 91 -8.54 -3.20 -7.90
N ILE A 92 -8.34 -2.07 -7.21
CA ILE A 92 -7.52 -0.96 -7.71
C ILE A 92 -6.03 -1.38 -7.74
N ALA A 93 -5.54 -1.99 -6.66
CA ALA A 93 -4.17 -2.49 -6.59
C ALA A 93 -3.91 -3.62 -7.60
N GLU A 94 -4.86 -4.54 -7.75
CA GLU A 94 -4.80 -5.63 -8.73
C GLU A 94 -4.81 -5.11 -10.18
N GLY A 95 -5.69 -4.18 -10.49
CA GLY A 95 -5.75 -3.53 -11.80
C GLY A 95 -4.50 -2.73 -12.12
N MET A 96 -3.85 -2.15 -11.10
CA MET A 96 -2.54 -1.52 -11.24
C MET A 96 -1.48 -2.57 -11.59
N ALA A 97 -1.43 -3.69 -10.87
CA ALA A 97 -0.48 -4.77 -11.13
C ALA A 97 -0.66 -5.36 -12.53
N ALA A 98 -1.90 -5.55 -12.98
CA ALA A 98 -2.19 -6.03 -14.34
C ALA A 98 -1.61 -5.08 -15.41
N ARG A 99 -1.89 -3.78 -15.28
CA ARG A 99 -1.35 -2.75 -16.20
C ARG A 99 0.17 -2.71 -16.22
N TYR A 100 0.83 -2.89 -15.08
CA TYR A 100 2.30 -2.90 -15.02
C TYR A 100 2.89 -4.15 -15.64
N ARG A 101 2.21 -5.32 -15.57
CA ARG A 101 2.66 -6.55 -16.25
C ARG A 101 2.57 -6.47 -17.79
N GLU A 102 1.64 -5.66 -18.29
CA GLU A 102 1.43 -5.46 -19.73
C GLU A 102 2.21 -4.26 -20.29
N LYS A 103 2.90 -3.51 -19.42
CA LYS A 103 3.61 -2.30 -19.84
C LYS A 103 4.94 -2.65 -20.52
N ASP A 104 5.15 -2.10 -21.72
CA ASP A 104 6.40 -2.22 -22.43
C ASP A 104 7.58 -1.72 -21.58
N HIS A 105 8.74 -2.34 -21.72
CA HIS A 105 9.96 -2.03 -20.99
C HIS A 105 9.85 -2.11 -19.44
N LEU A 106 8.81 -2.79 -18.90
CA LEU A 106 8.66 -2.95 -17.47
C LEU A 106 8.42 -4.41 -17.10
N THR A 107 9.25 -4.92 -16.20
CA THR A 107 9.06 -6.24 -15.58
C THR A 107 8.66 -6.03 -14.12
N LEU A 108 7.49 -6.54 -13.73
CA LEU A 108 7.01 -6.52 -12.35
C LEU A 108 7.38 -7.84 -11.65
N TYR A 109 8.19 -7.74 -10.60
CA TYR A 109 8.47 -8.82 -9.65
C TYR A 109 7.56 -8.67 -8.42
N SER A 110 6.75 -9.69 -8.16
CA SER A 110 5.82 -9.71 -7.02
C SER A 110 6.39 -10.59 -5.90
N ASP A 111 7.55 -10.19 -5.36
CA ASP A 111 8.26 -10.91 -4.30
C ASP A 111 9.18 -9.97 -3.52
N GLU A 112 9.75 -10.46 -2.42
CA GLU A 112 10.73 -9.73 -1.63
C GLU A 112 12.11 -9.78 -2.30
N ALA A 113 12.80 -8.62 -2.31
CA ALA A 113 14.17 -8.52 -2.81
C ALA A 113 15.14 -8.30 -1.67
N VAL A 114 16.28 -9.00 -1.76
CA VAL A 114 17.40 -8.85 -0.84
C VAL A 114 18.64 -8.41 -1.62
N PHE A 115 19.28 -7.32 -1.21
CA PHE A 115 20.54 -6.90 -1.81
C PHE A 115 21.65 -7.93 -1.53
N VAL A 116 22.28 -8.41 -2.59
CA VAL A 116 23.42 -9.34 -2.53
C VAL A 116 24.71 -8.70 -3.02
N ASP A 117 24.61 -7.53 -3.68
CA ASP A 117 25.71 -6.67 -4.11
C ASP A 117 25.18 -5.23 -4.28
N GLU A 118 26.07 -4.26 -4.52
CA GLU A 118 25.75 -2.81 -4.65
C GLU A 118 24.59 -2.52 -5.61
N ARG A 119 24.49 -3.25 -6.72
CA ARG A 119 23.44 -3.07 -7.76
C ARG A 119 22.78 -4.38 -8.15
N THR A 120 22.81 -5.37 -7.26
CA THR A 120 22.25 -6.69 -7.51
C THR A 120 21.37 -7.10 -6.35
N VAL A 121 20.17 -7.54 -6.66
CA VAL A 121 19.25 -8.13 -5.70
C VAL A 121 18.98 -9.59 -6.05
N GLU A 122 18.61 -10.36 -5.05
CA GLU A 122 18.05 -11.70 -5.20
C GLU A 122 16.54 -11.65 -4.92
N ILE A 123 15.74 -12.24 -5.82
CA ILE A 123 14.27 -12.27 -5.79
C ILE A 123 13.87 -13.71 -6.08
N GLY A 124 13.26 -14.42 -5.12
CA GLY A 124 12.82 -15.80 -5.34
C GLY A 124 13.91 -16.76 -5.80
N GLY A 125 15.17 -16.50 -5.43
CA GLY A 125 16.34 -17.27 -5.85
C GLY A 125 16.94 -16.85 -7.21
N GLU A 126 16.35 -15.87 -7.90
CA GLU A 126 16.90 -15.28 -9.12
C GLU A 126 17.72 -14.01 -8.78
N ARG A 127 18.88 -13.86 -9.42
CA ARG A 127 19.67 -12.63 -9.31
C ARG A 127 19.35 -11.66 -10.43
N VAL A 128 18.99 -10.44 -10.03
CA VAL A 128 18.64 -9.34 -10.91
C VAL A 128 19.55 -8.14 -10.63
N SER A 129 20.12 -7.56 -11.67
CA SER A 129 21.02 -6.40 -11.57
C SER A 129 20.55 -5.24 -12.44
N ALA A 130 20.99 -4.03 -12.12
CA ALA A 130 20.71 -2.85 -12.93
C ALA A 130 21.86 -1.84 -12.92
N ASP A 131 21.85 -0.94 -13.93
CA ASP A 131 22.82 0.16 -13.99
C ASP A 131 22.47 1.23 -12.93
N ARG A 132 21.20 1.41 -12.61
CA ARG A 132 20.69 2.32 -11.58
C ARG A 132 19.70 1.62 -10.68
N VAL A 133 19.80 1.86 -9.37
CA VAL A 133 18.89 1.30 -8.37
C VAL A 133 18.21 2.45 -7.62
N VAL A 134 16.89 2.38 -7.55
CA VAL A 134 16.06 3.30 -6.78
C VAL A 134 15.41 2.54 -5.62
N VAL A 135 15.72 2.94 -4.40
CA VAL A 135 15.13 2.35 -3.20
C VAL A 135 13.96 3.22 -2.74
N ALA A 136 12.74 2.71 -2.90
CA ALA A 136 11.48 3.33 -2.51
C ALA A 136 10.65 2.36 -1.63
N ALA A 137 11.33 1.57 -0.81
CA ALA A 137 10.77 0.47 -0.01
C ALA A 137 9.81 0.91 1.11
N GLY A 138 9.63 2.23 1.29
CA GLY A 138 8.72 2.80 2.29
C GLY A 138 9.23 2.62 3.72
N SER A 139 8.29 2.58 4.66
CA SER A 139 8.54 2.42 6.09
C SER A 139 7.48 1.54 6.74
N ARG A 140 7.68 1.20 7.99
CA ARG A 140 6.70 0.52 8.84
C ARG A 140 6.50 1.28 10.13
N PRO A 141 5.36 1.13 10.82
CA PRO A 141 5.17 1.71 12.14
C PRO A 141 6.29 1.28 13.08
N LEU A 142 6.87 2.25 13.80
CA LEU A 142 7.80 1.98 14.88
C LEU A 142 6.99 1.70 16.16
N VAL A 143 7.25 0.55 16.78
CA VAL A 143 6.75 0.26 18.12
C VAL A 143 7.77 0.79 19.11
N PRO A 144 7.45 1.84 19.89
CA PRO A 144 8.38 2.41 20.84
C PRO A 144 8.60 1.46 22.02
N PRO A 145 9.78 1.49 22.68
CA PRO A 145 10.08 0.66 23.84
C PRO A 145 9.41 1.22 25.10
N ILE A 146 8.10 1.04 25.22
CA ILE A 146 7.29 1.42 26.38
C ILE A 146 7.17 0.18 27.27
N GLU A 147 7.51 0.32 28.55
CA GLU A 147 7.39 -0.76 29.53
C GLU A 147 5.93 -1.24 29.65
N GLY A 148 5.72 -2.56 29.54
CA GLY A 148 4.40 -3.18 29.58
C GLY A 148 3.61 -3.12 28.26
N LEU A 149 4.14 -2.54 27.19
CA LEU A 149 3.42 -2.50 25.92
C LEU A 149 3.25 -3.88 25.29
N ASP A 150 4.17 -4.78 25.54
CA ASP A 150 4.14 -6.19 25.12
C ASP A 150 3.15 -7.05 25.93
N GLU A 151 2.64 -6.54 27.05
CA GLU A 151 1.64 -7.20 27.89
C GLU A 151 0.19 -6.84 27.51
N VAL A 152 -0.01 -5.94 26.55
CA VAL A 152 -1.33 -5.46 26.15
C VAL A 152 -1.54 -5.59 24.64
N ASP A 153 -2.80 -5.80 24.24
CA ASP A 153 -3.18 -5.75 22.83
C ASP A 153 -3.22 -4.30 22.36
N TYR A 154 -2.29 -3.92 21.51
CA TYR A 154 -2.28 -2.61 20.87
C TYR A 154 -2.44 -2.73 19.34
N LEU A 155 -2.90 -1.67 18.73
CA LEU A 155 -3.02 -1.57 17.27
C LEU A 155 -2.01 -0.57 16.72
N THR A 156 -1.37 -0.95 15.62
CA THR A 156 -0.68 0.00 14.76
C THR A 156 -1.67 0.65 13.78
N SER A 157 -1.23 1.68 13.06
CA SER A 157 -2.05 2.28 12.00
C SER A 157 -2.46 1.28 10.91
N THR A 158 -1.64 0.27 10.66
CA THR A 158 -1.94 -0.80 9.70
C THR A 158 -3.07 -1.68 10.23
N ASP A 159 -2.96 -2.13 11.49
CA ASP A 159 -3.96 -3.01 12.11
C ASP A 159 -5.33 -2.34 12.23
N ALA A 160 -5.35 -1.06 12.57
CA ALA A 160 -6.59 -0.29 12.75
C ALA A 160 -7.40 -0.11 11.45
N LEU A 161 -6.76 -0.24 10.28
CA LEU A 161 -7.39 -0.08 8.96
C LEU A 161 -7.62 -1.40 8.21
N SER A 162 -7.33 -2.54 8.86
CA SER A 162 -7.44 -3.88 8.27
C SER A 162 -8.14 -4.91 9.15
N ARG A 163 -8.81 -4.46 10.24
CA ARG A 163 -9.55 -5.32 11.19
C ARG A 163 -11.04 -5.09 11.11
#